data_0319b36964907414c54273e6f06749c3
#
_entry.id   0319b36964907414c54273e6f06749c3
#
_cell.length_a   1.000
_cell.length_b   1.000
_cell.length_c   1.000
_cell.angle_alpha   90.00
_cell.angle_beta   90.00
_cell.angle_gamma   90.00
#
_symmetry.space_group_name_H-M   'P 1'
#
loop_
_entity.id
_entity.type
_entity.pdbx_description
1 polymer ?
#
loop_
_entity_poly.entity_id
_entity_poly.type
_entity_poly.pdbx_seq_one_letter_code
_entity_poly.pdbx_strand_id
1 'polypeptide(L)'
;MITFFSEQHALHAPGFEFFRGERVPCFESPARAVFVRQQLLARGHTLREPGADSRPVLAQVHTPRYLAFLERAWSDWIALDPANSARQPFPSVWPVRTLRSDVEPLNFTARLGLYSMDNGSPMCAGTWAAAKAGADAAVSAAGMLGAGGVFCATRPPGHHAGADFMGGYCFLNNAAVAAQALRQQGCDRVAVLDVDYHHGNGTQSLFYDRSDVLFVSLHGDPCTEYPFYLGHADETGAGAGEGFTLNLPLPAGSPACAWFDALEVACARMARRG
;
A
#
# COMPACT_ATOMS: atom_id res chain seq x y z
N MET A 1 -2.99 -16.28 -17.72
CA MET A 1 -2.07 -15.63 -16.76
C MET A 1 -2.29 -16.25 -15.38
N ILE A 2 -1.21 -16.49 -14.65
CA ILE A 2 -1.29 -16.94 -13.24
C ILE A 2 -1.71 -15.76 -12.39
N THR A 3 -2.64 -16.00 -11.45
CA THR A 3 -3.12 -14.99 -10.53
C THR A 3 -3.05 -15.53 -9.10
N PHE A 4 -2.42 -14.79 -8.20
CA PHE A 4 -2.50 -15.05 -6.77
C PHE A 4 -3.72 -14.37 -6.17
N PHE A 5 -4.48 -15.14 -5.40
CA PHE A 5 -5.69 -14.69 -4.71
C PHE A 5 -5.83 -15.49 -3.41
N SER A 6 -6.16 -14.84 -2.32
CA SER A 6 -6.47 -15.53 -1.06
C SER A 6 -7.84 -15.12 -0.52
N GLU A 7 -8.65 -16.08 -0.09
CA GLU A 7 -9.94 -15.83 0.56
C GLU A 7 -9.80 -15.06 1.90
N GLN A 8 -8.60 -14.99 2.46
CA GLN A 8 -8.34 -14.20 3.68
C GLN A 8 -8.61 -12.71 3.50
N HIS A 9 -8.64 -12.20 2.26
CA HIS A 9 -9.05 -10.82 1.98
C HIS A 9 -10.39 -10.46 2.63
N ALA A 10 -11.32 -11.43 2.71
CA ALA A 10 -12.67 -11.23 3.26
C ALA A 10 -12.67 -10.99 4.78
N LEU A 11 -11.62 -11.37 5.49
CA LEU A 11 -11.48 -11.12 6.92
C LEU A 11 -11.32 -9.62 7.25
N HIS A 12 -10.84 -8.81 6.31
CA HIS A 12 -10.82 -7.36 6.44
C HIS A 12 -12.14 -6.79 5.93
N ALA A 13 -13.08 -6.61 6.85
CA ALA A 13 -14.42 -6.11 6.56
C ALA A 13 -14.85 -5.09 7.63
N PRO A 14 -14.21 -3.91 7.70
CA PRO A 14 -14.62 -2.86 8.63
C PRO A 14 -16.04 -2.40 8.30
N GLY A 15 -16.81 -2.04 9.34
CA GLY A 15 -18.25 -1.74 9.17
C GLY A 15 -18.53 -0.34 8.63
N PHE A 16 -17.60 0.60 8.81
CA PHE A 16 -17.75 2.00 8.39
C PHE A 16 -16.40 2.72 8.32
N GLU A 17 -16.42 3.86 7.65
CA GLU A 17 -15.33 4.83 7.63
C GLU A 17 -15.86 6.25 7.83
N PHE A 18 -14.97 7.22 8.02
CA PHE A 18 -15.30 8.63 8.05
C PHE A 18 -14.95 9.29 6.72
N PHE A 19 -15.93 9.87 6.07
CA PHE A 19 -15.76 10.60 4.82
C PHE A 19 -16.40 11.99 4.95
N ARG A 20 -15.60 13.04 4.77
CA ARG A 20 -16.04 14.45 4.87
C ARG A 20 -16.80 14.79 6.16
N GLY A 21 -16.40 14.18 7.28
CA GLY A 21 -17.03 14.40 8.59
C GLY A 21 -18.25 13.52 8.88
N GLU A 22 -18.64 12.68 7.95
CA GLU A 22 -19.79 11.76 8.09
C GLU A 22 -19.32 10.32 8.23
N ARG A 23 -20.08 9.51 8.97
CA ARG A 23 -19.92 8.07 9.04
C ARG A 23 -20.64 7.43 7.85
N VAL A 24 -19.88 6.73 6.98
CA VAL A 24 -20.38 6.06 5.79
C VAL A 24 -19.97 4.60 5.74
N PRO A 25 -20.66 3.73 4.98
CA PRO A 25 -20.15 2.39 4.69
C PRO A 25 -18.77 2.45 4.02
N CYS A 26 -17.87 1.50 4.33
CA CYS A 26 -16.54 1.47 3.72
C CYS A 26 -16.63 1.32 2.20
N PHE A 27 -15.97 2.22 1.46
CA PHE A 27 -15.83 2.10 0.00
C PHE A 27 -14.91 0.95 -0.37
N GLU A 28 -13.84 0.74 0.42
CA GLU A 28 -12.97 -0.42 0.29
C GLU A 28 -13.61 -1.62 1.01
N SER A 29 -14.25 -2.52 0.25
CA SER A 29 -15.02 -3.64 0.78
C SER A 29 -14.64 -4.98 0.15
N PRO A 30 -14.93 -6.13 0.80
CA PRO A 30 -14.67 -7.45 0.25
C PRO A 30 -15.28 -7.70 -1.14
N ALA A 31 -16.41 -7.05 -1.46
CA ALA A 31 -17.08 -7.18 -2.75
C ALA A 31 -16.17 -6.82 -3.93
N ARG A 32 -15.23 -5.87 -3.76
CA ARG A 32 -14.27 -5.48 -4.80
C ARG A 32 -13.42 -6.67 -5.27
N ALA A 33 -12.86 -7.44 -4.35
CA ALA A 33 -12.07 -8.62 -4.70
C ALA A 33 -12.94 -9.75 -5.28
N VAL A 34 -14.19 -9.89 -4.82
CA VAL A 34 -15.13 -10.86 -5.39
C VAL A 34 -15.42 -10.56 -6.86
N PHE A 35 -15.65 -9.30 -7.24
CA PHE A 35 -15.84 -8.92 -8.65
C PHE A 35 -14.59 -9.20 -9.50
N VAL A 36 -13.40 -8.85 -9.00
CA VAL A 36 -12.14 -9.14 -9.70
C VAL A 36 -11.95 -10.64 -9.89
N ARG A 37 -12.15 -11.45 -8.84
CA ARG A 37 -12.07 -12.90 -8.89
C ARG A 37 -13.02 -13.51 -9.93
N GLN A 38 -14.27 -13.07 -9.95
CA GLN A 38 -15.28 -13.53 -10.93
C GLN A 38 -14.85 -13.25 -12.37
N GLN A 39 -14.34 -12.04 -12.65
CA GLN A 39 -13.85 -11.67 -13.96
C GLN A 39 -12.60 -12.47 -14.40
N LEU A 40 -11.70 -12.73 -13.48
CA LEU A 40 -10.51 -13.54 -13.75
C LEU A 40 -10.90 -14.98 -14.14
N LEU A 41 -11.80 -15.58 -13.38
CA LEU A 41 -12.32 -16.93 -13.68
C LEU A 41 -13.07 -16.98 -15.00
N ALA A 42 -13.95 -16.01 -15.27
CA ALA A 42 -14.72 -15.93 -16.53
C ALA A 42 -13.81 -15.79 -17.77
N ARG A 43 -12.61 -15.21 -17.59
CA ARG A 43 -11.60 -15.07 -18.65
C ARG A 43 -10.58 -16.21 -18.70
N GLY A 44 -10.79 -17.29 -17.93
CA GLY A 44 -9.93 -18.47 -17.93
C GLY A 44 -8.57 -18.28 -17.27
N HIS A 45 -8.43 -17.31 -16.36
CA HIS A 45 -7.19 -17.16 -15.60
C HIS A 45 -7.09 -18.21 -14.49
N THR A 46 -5.88 -18.69 -14.24
CA THR A 46 -5.61 -19.67 -13.17
C THR A 46 -5.41 -18.95 -11.83
N LEU A 47 -6.28 -19.23 -10.86
CA LEU A 47 -6.13 -18.73 -9.51
C LEU A 47 -5.26 -19.70 -8.68
N ARG A 48 -4.38 -19.13 -7.86
CA ARG A 48 -3.52 -19.87 -6.90
C ARG A 48 -3.53 -19.15 -5.56
N GLU A 49 -3.55 -19.95 -4.48
CA GLU A 49 -3.26 -19.43 -3.15
C GLU A 49 -1.76 -19.05 -3.04
N PRO A 50 -1.43 -17.96 -2.30
CA PRO A 50 -0.05 -17.64 -1.98
C PRO A 50 0.62 -18.78 -1.20
N GLY A 51 1.84 -19.17 -1.58
CA GLY A 51 2.61 -20.21 -0.90
C GLY A 51 3.84 -19.69 -0.16
N ALA A 52 4.23 -18.42 -0.37
CA ALA A 52 5.38 -17.82 0.30
C ALA A 52 4.99 -17.21 1.65
N ASP A 53 5.96 -17.16 2.59
CA ASP A 53 5.85 -16.34 3.80
C ASP A 53 6.57 -15.00 3.58
N SER A 54 5.83 -13.91 3.65
CA SER A 54 6.35 -12.55 3.41
C SER A 54 7.13 -11.96 4.58
N ARG A 55 7.08 -12.55 5.80
CA ARG A 55 7.71 -11.96 7.00
C ARG A 55 9.17 -11.54 6.82
N PRO A 56 10.05 -12.33 6.19
CA PRO A 56 11.45 -11.92 5.99
C PRO A 56 11.60 -10.69 5.10
N VAL A 57 10.72 -10.52 4.10
CA VAL A 57 10.72 -9.38 3.19
C VAL A 57 10.06 -8.16 3.85
N LEU A 58 8.95 -8.37 4.57
CA LEU A 58 8.27 -7.33 5.33
C LEU A 58 9.20 -6.60 6.30
N ALA A 59 10.09 -7.33 6.98
CA ALA A 59 11.06 -6.77 7.90
C ALA A 59 12.11 -5.85 7.24
N GLN A 60 12.20 -5.84 5.90
CA GLN A 60 13.08 -4.95 5.12
C GLN A 60 12.32 -3.77 4.48
N VAL A 61 11.00 -3.84 4.46
CA VAL A 61 10.13 -2.79 3.91
C VAL A 61 9.53 -1.94 5.04
N HIS A 62 9.09 -2.59 6.09
CA HIS A 62 8.43 -1.96 7.23
C HIS A 62 9.26 -2.09 8.49
N THR A 63 9.20 -1.08 9.38
CA THR A 63 9.94 -1.13 10.65
C THR A 63 9.42 -2.23 11.56
N PRO A 64 10.29 -2.89 12.36
CA PRO A 64 9.88 -3.95 13.28
C PRO A 64 8.80 -3.51 14.28
N ARG A 65 8.87 -2.26 14.76
CA ARG A 65 7.89 -1.69 15.71
C ARG A 65 6.50 -1.56 15.04
N TYR A 66 6.45 -1.13 13.78
CA TYR A 66 5.20 -1.00 13.04
C TYR A 66 4.57 -2.37 12.76
N LEU A 67 5.37 -3.35 12.32
CA LEU A 67 4.88 -4.73 12.10
C LEU A 67 4.34 -5.34 13.40
N ALA A 68 5.05 -5.19 14.52
CA ALA A 68 4.59 -5.66 15.82
C ALA A 68 3.31 -4.95 16.28
N PHE A 69 3.16 -3.65 16.00
CA PHE A 69 1.92 -2.93 16.25
C PHE A 69 0.77 -3.50 15.40
N LEU A 70 0.92 -3.62 14.09
CA LEU A 70 -0.15 -4.12 13.21
C LEU A 70 -0.62 -5.52 13.60
N GLU A 71 0.32 -6.43 13.90
CA GLU A 71 0.00 -7.81 14.29
C GLU A 71 -0.83 -7.87 15.58
N ARG A 72 -0.58 -6.95 16.52
CA ARG A 72 -1.21 -6.93 17.84
C ARG A 72 -2.34 -5.93 18.00
N ALA A 73 -2.49 -4.99 17.06
CA ALA A 73 -3.38 -3.84 17.22
C ALA A 73 -4.82 -4.23 17.63
N TRP A 74 -5.39 -5.27 17.01
CA TRP A 74 -6.73 -5.70 17.37
C TRP A 74 -6.81 -6.35 18.75
N SER A 75 -5.87 -7.19 19.11
CA SER A 75 -5.83 -7.81 20.46
C SER A 75 -5.58 -6.76 21.56
N ASP A 76 -4.69 -5.79 21.31
CA ASP A 76 -4.42 -4.69 22.23
C ASP A 76 -5.67 -3.80 22.40
N TRP A 77 -6.42 -3.56 21.33
CA TRP A 77 -7.68 -2.82 21.35
C TRP A 77 -8.75 -3.51 22.23
N ILE A 78 -8.91 -4.81 22.07
CA ILE A 78 -9.87 -5.59 22.88
C ILE A 78 -9.41 -5.71 24.33
N ALA A 79 -8.12 -5.80 24.59
CA ALA A 79 -7.57 -5.89 25.94
C ALA A 79 -7.85 -4.63 26.81
N LEU A 80 -8.09 -3.46 26.18
CA LEU A 80 -8.51 -2.25 26.89
C LEU A 80 -9.94 -2.37 27.45
N ASP A 81 -10.85 -2.94 26.70
CA ASP A 81 -12.25 -3.18 27.06
C ASP A 81 -12.82 -4.25 26.12
N PRO A 82 -13.33 -5.39 26.62
CA PRO A 82 -13.95 -6.42 25.79
C PRO A 82 -15.08 -5.90 24.89
N ALA A 83 -15.79 -4.83 25.28
CA ALA A 83 -16.81 -4.19 24.47
C ALA A 83 -16.27 -3.57 23.17
N ASN A 84 -14.95 -3.36 23.08
CA ASN A 84 -14.27 -2.90 21.88
C ASN A 84 -14.33 -3.90 20.72
N SER A 85 -14.67 -5.18 20.98
CA SER A 85 -14.93 -6.16 19.92
C SER A 85 -16.03 -5.74 18.93
N ALA A 86 -16.97 -4.90 19.38
CA ALA A 86 -18.06 -4.34 18.56
C ALA A 86 -17.75 -2.93 18.02
N ARG A 87 -16.53 -2.42 18.21
CA ARG A 87 -16.11 -1.05 17.83
C ARG A 87 -14.91 -1.08 16.93
N GLN A 88 -14.76 -0.06 16.11
CA GLN A 88 -13.56 0.14 15.30
C GLN A 88 -12.66 1.20 15.94
N PRO A 89 -11.36 0.95 16.08
CA PRO A 89 -10.43 1.96 16.56
C PRO A 89 -10.12 2.98 15.45
N PHE A 90 -10.09 4.25 15.83
CA PHE A 90 -9.62 5.35 14.99
C PHE A 90 -8.58 6.18 15.75
N PRO A 91 -7.59 6.75 15.05
CA PRO A 91 -6.66 7.68 15.65
C PRO A 91 -7.38 8.97 16.04
N SER A 92 -6.96 9.58 17.14
CA SER A 92 -7.49 10.86 17.62
C SER A 92 -6.45 11.96 17.70
N VAL A 93 -5.17 11.62 17.56
CA VAL A 93 -4.03 12.55 17.61
C VAL A 93 -2.89 11.98 16.78
N TRP A 94 -2.18 12.85 16.05
CA TRP A 94 -1.03 12.50 15.23
C TRP A 94 0.20 13.29 15.64
N PRO A 95 1.42 12.72 15.53
CA PRO A 95 2.64 13.49 15.71
C PRO A 95 2.83 14.41 14.50
N VAL A 96 2.69 15.72 14.72
CA VAL A 96 3.02 16.74 13.72
C VAL A 96 4.50 17.16 13.87
N ARG A 97 5.03 17.93 12.91
CA ARG A 97 6.47 18.25 12.71
C ARG A 97 7.30 18.53 13.97
N THR A 98 6.70 19.14 14.99
CA THR A 98 7.40 19.53 16.24
C THR A 98 7.23 18.53 17.36
N LEU A 99 6.44 17.49 17.19
CA LEU A 99 6.20 16.45 18.18
C LEU A 99 7.14 15.26 17.95
N ARG A 100 7.50 14.60 19.04
CA ARG A 100 8.34 13.39 18.95
C ARG A 100 7.56 12.23 18.35
N SER A 101 8.19 11.50 17.43
CA SER A 101 7.66 10.27 16.84
C SER A 101 8.58 9.05 17.08
N ASP A 102 9.73 9.27 17.75
CA ASP A 102 10.72 8.25 18.06
C ASP A 102 10.35 7.41 19.30
N VAL A 103 9.48 7.93 20.18
CA VAL A 103 9.00 7.25 21.38
C VAL A 103 7.57 6.78 21.16
N GLU A 104 7.35 5.47 21.29
CA GLU A 104 6.01 4.89 21.18
C GLU A 104 5.19 5.17 22.46
N PRO A 105 4.00 5.81 22.35
CA PRO A 105 3.15 6.06 23.50
C PRO A 105 2.49 4.78 24.02
N LEU A 106 2.22 4.71 25.33
CA LEU A 106 1.50 3.58 25.94
C LEU A 106 -0.01 3.62 25.61
N ASN A 107 -0.57 4.81 25.37
CA ASN A 107 -1.97 4.96 25.01
C ASN A 107 -2.24 4.40 23.62
N PHE A 108 -3.23 3.51 23.49
CA PHE A 108 -3.54 2.81 22.23
C PHE A 108 -3.91 3.76 21.09
N THR A 109 -4.79 4.75 21.33
CA THR A 109 -5.23 5.67 20.27
C THR A 109 -4.11 6.62 19.83
N ALA A 110 -3.17 6.93 20.72
CA ALA A 110 -1.96 7.67 20.38
C ALA A 110 -0.97 6.80 19.57
N ARG A 111 -0.83 5.50 19.89
CA ARG A 111 -0.07 4.56 19.04
C ARG A 111 -0.69 4.44 17.66
N LEU A 112 -2.00 4.35 17.60
CA LEU A 112 -2.71 4.30 16.32
C LEU A 112 -2.42 5.54 15.47
N GLY A 113 -2.39 6.74 16.07
CA GLY A 113 -2.02 7.97 15.39
C GLY A 113 -0.53 8.06 15.04
N LEU A 114 0.36 7.47 15.85
CA LEU A 114 1.79 7.38 15.54
C LEU A 114 2.03 6.58 14.25
N TYR A 115 1.24 5.52 14.04
CA TYR A 115 1.37 4.59 12.92
C TYR A 115 0.35 4.83 11.81
N SER A 116 -0.29 5.98 11.74
CA SER A 116 -1.20 6.34 10.64
C SER A 116 -0.97 7.75 10.14
N MET A 117 -1.10 7.97 8.84
CA MET A 117 -1.05 9.31 8.26
C MET A 117 -2.43 9.98 8.24
N ASP A 118 -3.50 9.20 8.35
CA ASP A 118 -4.89 9.65 8.32
C ASP A 118 -5.81 8.72 9.13
N ASN A 119 -7.12 8.92 9.04
CA ASN A 119 -8.14 8.01 9.57
C ASN A 119 -8.80 7.13 8.49
N GLY A 120 -8.19 7.03 7.31
CA GLY A 120 -8.70 6.31 6.13
C GLY A 120 -8.43 4.80 6.15
N SER A 121 -7.81 4.26 7.21
CA SER A 121 -7.51 2.82 7.31
C SER A 121 -8.21 2.19 8.52
N PRO A 122 -9.55 2.02 8.49
CA PRO A 122 -10.29 1.43 9.59
C PRO A 122 -9.87 -0.02 9.81
N MET A 123 -9.62 -0.42 11.07
CA MET A 123 -9.19 -1.77 11.44
C MET A 123 -10.33 -2.62 11.96
N CYS A 124 -10.23 -3.93 11.73
CA CYS A 124 -11.10 -4.97 12.32
C CYS A 124 -10.29 -6.22 12.68
N ALA A 125 -10.92 -7.23 13.26
CA ALA A 125 -10.26 -8.45 13.74
C ALA A 125 -9.36 -9.13 12.70
N GLY A 126 -9.75 -9.14 11.44
CA GLY A 126 -9.03 -9.83 10.37
C GLY A 126 -8.07 -8.96 9.56
N THR A 127 -7.86 -7.70 9.92
CA THR A 127 -7.05 -6.76 9.13
C THR A 127 -5.63 -7.27 8.90
N TRP A 128 -4.94 -7.71 9.97
CA TRP A 128 -3.58 -8.25 9.86
C TRP A 128 -3.52 -9.48 8.94
N ALA A 129 -4.43 -10.43 9.12
CA ALA A 129 -4.44 -11.67 8.32
C ALA A 129 -4.65 -11.37 6.82
N ALA A 130 -5.59 -10.48 6.50
CA ALA A 130 -5.85 -10.07 5.11
C ALA A 130 -4.68 -9.30 4.50
N ALA A 131 -4.10 -8.34 5.22
CA ALA A 131 -2.96 -7.57 4.75
C ALA A 131 -1.73 -8.48 4.52
N LYS A 132 -1.45 -9.39 5.47
CA LYS A 132 -0.36 -10.35 5.33
C LYS A 132 -0.56 -11.29 4.14
N ALA A 133 -1.77 -11.78 3.89
CA ALA A 133 -2.06 -12.62 2.72
C ALA A 133 -1.81 -11.86 1.41
N GLY A 134 -2.04 -10.55 1.36
CA GLY A 134 -1.67 -9.68 0.25
C GLY A 134 -0.15 -9.61 0.02
N ALA A 135 0.60 -9.45 1.10
CA ALA A 135 2.06 -9.46 1.05
C ALA A 135 2.63 -10.85 0.66
N ASP A 136 2.03 -11.95 1.15
CA ASP A 136 2.39 -13.31 0.76
C ASP A 136 2.16 -13.54 -0.75
N ALA A 137 1.07 -12.98 -1.30
CA ALA A 137 0.81 -13.01 -2.73
C ALA A 137 1.87 -12.24 -3.52
N ALA A 138 2.30 -11.07 -3.05
CA ALA A 138 3.34 -10.26 -3.68
C ALA A 138 4.69 -11.01 -3.74
N VAL A 139 5.11 -11.66 -2.65
CA VAL A 139 6.34 -12.47 -2.62
C VAL A 139 6.23 -13.70 -3.51
N SER A 140 5.06 -14.40 -3.48
CA SER A 140 4.81 -15.55 -4.34
C SER A 140 4.87 -15.19 -5.83
N ALA A 141 4.33 -14.01 -6.20
CA ALA A 141 4.38 -13.49 -7.56
C ALA A 141 5.80 -13.12 -8.00
N ALA A 142 6.57 -12.46 -7.13
CA ALA A 142 7.96 -12.12 -7.41
C ALA A 142 8.79 -13.37 -7.75
N GLY A 143 8.56 -14.50 -7.06
CA GLY A 143 9.22 -15.78 -7.34
C GLY A 143 8.84 -16.42 -8.69
N MET A 144 7.87 -15.88 -9.40
CA MET A 144 7.37 -16.45 -10.67
C MET A 144 7.55 -15.54 -11.88
N LEU A 145 8.11 -14.35 -11.75
CA LEU A 145 8.20 -13.35 -12.83
C LEU A 145 9.04 -13.78 -14.03
N GLY A 146 9.92 -14.76 -13.93
CA GLY A 146 10.68 -15.28 -15.06
C GLY A 146 9.85 -16.04 -16.12
N ALA A 147 8.60 -16.40 -15.82
CA ALA A 147 7.72 -17.20 -16.66
C ALA A 147 6.63 -16.37 -17.40
N GLY A 148 6.71 -15.05 -17.36
CA GLY A 148 5.72 -14.14 -17.92
C GLY A 148 5.01 -13.31 -16.85
N GLY A 149 3.97 -12.56 -17.23
CA GLY A 149 3.22 -11.72 -16.29
C GLY A 149 2.43 -12.53 -15.25
N VAL A 150 2.50 -12.08 -14.00
CA VAL A 150 1.74 -12.61 -12.86
C VAL A 150 0.86 -11.51 -12.31
N PHE A 151 -0.35 -11.84 -11.91
CA PHE A 151 -1.29 -10.89 -11.29
C PHE A 151 -1.53 -11.24 -9.82
N CYS A 152 -1.57 -10.22 -8.97
CA CYS A 152 -1.95 -10.36 -7.57
C CYS A 152 -3.28 -9.62 -7.35
N ALA A 153 -4.36 -10.38 -7.17
CA ALA A 153 -5.66 -9.83 -6.81
C ALA A 153 -5.76 -9.72 -5.29
N THR A 154 -5.08 -8.72 -4.72
CA THR A 154 -4.95 -8.54 -3.28
C THR A 154 -5.88 -7.46 -2.75
N ARG A 155 -6.26 -7.61 -1.48
CA ARG A 155 -7.00 -6.67 -0.67
C ARG A 155 -6.67 -6.93 0.81
N PRO A 156 -6.45 -5.89 1.65
CA PRO A 156 -6.45 -4.45 1.37
C PRO A 156 -5.35 -3.99 0.40
N PRO A 157 -5.46 -2.74 -0.14
CA PRO A 157 -4.43 -2.16 -0.99
C PRO A 157 -3.14 -1.86 -0.23
N GLY A 158 -2.10 -1.29 -0.89
CA GLY A 158 -0.80 -1.17 -0.25
C GLY A 158 -0.03 0.13 -0.46
N HIS A 159 -0.22 0.86 -1.55
CA HIS A 159 0.70 1.90 -2.00
C HIS A 159 0.81 3.16 -1.10
N HIS A 160 -0.16 3.36 -0.22
CA HIS A 160 -0.09 4.44 0.78
C HIS A 160 0.65 4.05 2.07
N ALA A 161 0.90 2.75 2.31
CA ALA A 161 1.63 2.31 3.50
C ALA A 161 3.14 2.57 3.35
N GLY A 162 3.72 3.33 4.27
CA GLY A 162 5.15 3.61 4.35
C GLY A 162 5.89 2.64 5.28
N ALA A 163 7.11 3.00 5.66
CA ALA A 163 7.94 2.15 6.51
C ALA A 163 7.33 1.90 7.89
N ASP A 164 6.63 2.89 8.45
CA ASP A 164 6.05 2.83 9.79
C ASP A 164 4.69 3.55 9.90
N PHE A 165 3.96 3.65 8.80
CA PHE A 165 2.61 4.21 8.82
C PHE A 165 1.68 3.53 7.81
N MET A 166 0.40 3.52 8.15
CA MET A 166 -0.74 3.15 7.31
C MET A 166 -1.55 4.39 6.94
N GLY A 167 -2.37 4.29 5.90
CA GLY A 167 -3.28 5.33 5.45
C GLY A 167 -3.97 4.93 4.16
N GLY A 168 -5.03 5.61 3.73
CA GLY A 168 -5.69 5.35 2.46
C GLY A 168 -6.06 3.89 2.24
N TYR A 169 -6.60 3.21 3.24
CA TYR A 169 -6.93 1.77 3.27
C TYR A 169 -5.73 0.81 3.29
N CYS A 170 -4.49 1.32 3.21
CA CYS A 170 -3.27 0.53 3.09
C CYS A 170 -2.63 0.26 4.46
N PHE A 171 -2.22 -0.99 4.70
CA PHE A 171 -1.55 -1.45 5.92
C PHE A 171 -0.13 -1.94 5.65
N LEU A 172 0.06 -2.76 4.61
CA LEU A 172 1.36 -3.27 4.14
C LEU A 172 1.52 -2.90 2.67
N ASN A 173 2.70 -2.47 2.27
CA ASN A 173 2.94 -2.04 0.89
C ASN A 173 3.28 -3.24 -0.01
N ASN A 174 2.27 -3.83 -0.62
CA ASN A 174 2.40 -5.03 -1.44
C ASN A 174 3.35 -4.84 -2.65
N ALA A 175 3.33 -3.65 -3.29
CA ALA A 175 4.21 -3.34 -4.41
C ALA A 175 5.67 -3.22 -3.96
N ALA A 176 5.92 -2.55 -2.83
CA ALA A 176 7.26 -2.46 -2.25
C ALA A 176 7.79 -3.82 -1.77
N VAL A 177 6.92 -4.67 -1.22
CA VAL A 177 7.25 -6.05 -0.84
C VAL A 177 7.65 -6.86 -2.08
N ALA A 178 6.90 -6.75 -3.18
CA ALA A 178 7.27 -7.42 -4.44
C ALA A 178 8.62 -6.92 -4.97
N ALA A 179 8.83 -5.60 -5.01
CA ALA A 179 10.08 -5.00 -5.46
C ALA A 179 11.27 -5.46 -4.59
N GLN A 180 11.11 -5.46 -3.28
CA GLN A 180 12.15 -5.93 -2.35
C GLN A 180 12.44 -7.44 -2.52
N ALA A 181 11.40 -8.27 -2.73
CA ALA A 181 11.57 -9.69 -3.00
C ALA A 181 12.36 -9.93 -4.30
N LEU A 182 12.10 -9.17 -5.36
CA LEU A 182 12.86 -9.23 -6.61
C LEU A 182 14.32 -8.83 -6.42
N ARG A 183 14.58 -7.78 -5.63
CA ARG A 183 15.95 -7.39 -5.27
C ARG A 183 16.71 -8.52 -4.55
N GLN A 184 16.06 -9.21 -3.62
CA GLN A 184 16.64 -10.36 -2.92
C GLN A 184 16.92 -11.55 -3.86
N GLN A 185 16.15 -11.69 -4.92
CA GLN A 185 16.36 -12.73 -5.95
C GLN A 185 17.47 -12.40 -6.95
N GLY A 186 18.13 -11.26 -6.81
CA GLY A 186 19.25 -10.84 -7.64
C GLY A 186 18.89 -9.96 -8.83
N CYS A 187 17.66 -9.40 -8.89
CA CYS A 187 17.35 -8.36 -9.86
C CYS A 187 18.12 -7.08 -9.50
N ASP A 188 19.06 -6.63 -10.33
CA ASP A 188 19.89 -5.45 -10.05
C ASP A 188 19.09 -4.16 -10.01
N ARG A 189 17.97 -4.10 -10.71
CA ARG A 189 17.07 -2.94 -10.77
C ARG A 189 15.62 -3.42 -10.86
N VAL A 190 14.73 -2.66 -10.22
CA VAL A 190 13.29 -2.88 -10.27
C VAL A 190 12.61 -1.55 -10.56
N ALA A 191 11.56 -1.56 -11.38
CA ALA A 191 10.69 -0.42 -11.55
C ALA A 191 9.31 -0.72 -10.94
N VAL A 192 8.76 0.22 -10.19
CA VAL A 192 7.37 0.22 -9.74
C VAL A 192 6.64 1.31 -10.52
N LEU A 193 5.67 0.89 -11.36
CA LEU A 193 4.76 1.80 -12.05
C LEU A 193 3.43 1.80 -11.31
N ASP A 194 3.06 2.93 -10.74
CA ASP A 194 1.79 3.15 -10.07
C ASP A 194 0.86 3.94 -11.00
N VAL A 195 -0.30 3.38 -11.29
CA VAL A 195 -1.33 3.97 -12.16
C VAL A 195 -2.65 4.16 -11.41
N ASP A 196 -2.62 4.07 -10.07
CA ASP A 196 -3.77 4.44 -9.26
C ASP A 196 -4.06 5.93 -9.42
N TYR A 197 -5.33 6.29 -9.23
CA TYR A 197 -5.75 7.70 -9.26
C TYR A 197 -5.02 8.54 -8.21
N HIS A 198 -4.74 7.96 -7.04
CA HIS A 198 -4.02 8.62 -5.96
C HIS A 198 -2.53 8.31 -6.02
N HIS A 199 -1.71 9.28 -5.66
CA HIS A 199 -0.27 9.10 -5.56
C HIS A 199 0.10 8.04 -4.52
N GLY A 200 0.99 7.11 -4.88
CA GLY A 200 1.53 6.08 -4.00
C GLY A 200 2.59 6.61 -3.02
N ASN A 201 2.20 7.50 -2.12
CA ASN A 201 3.10 8.20 -1.20
C ASN A 201 3.90 7.26 -0.28
N GLY A 202 3.32 6.13 0.12
CA GLY A 202 4.04 5.12 0.88
C GLY A 202 5.15 4.46 0.06
N THR A 203 4.87 4.10 -1.19
CA THR A 203 5.86 3.54 -2.11
C THR A 203 6.98 4.54 -2.39
N GLN A 204 6.65 5.80 -2.68
CA GLN A 204 7.65 6.85 -2.86
C GLN A 204 8.54 6.98 -1.63
N SER A 205 7.97 7.08 -0.44
CA SER A 205 8.74 7.27 0.80
C SER A 205 9.71 6.12 1.10
N LEU A 206 9.35 4.89 0.72
CA LEU A 206 10.18 3.70 0.91
C LEU A 206 11.40 3.65 -0.01
N PHE A 207 11.33 4.26 -1.18
CA PHE A 207 12.38 4.18 -2.19
C PHE A 207 13.03 5.53 -2.52
N TYR A 208 12.67 6.60 -1.80
CA TYR A 208 13.05 7.97 -2.15
C TYR A 208 14.57 8.25 -2.15
N ASP A 209 15.32 7.55 -1.31
CA ASP A 209 16.79 7.62 -1.20
C ASP A 209 17.53 6.43 -1.83
N ARG A 210 16.80 5.58 -2.59
CA ARG A 210 17.31 4.34 -3.20
C ARG A 210 17.45 4.47 -4.71
N SER A 211 18.59 3.98 -5.25
CA SER A 211 18.89 3.95 -6.69
C SER A 211 18.65 2.59 -7.36
N ASP A 212 18.26 1.58 -6.61
CA ASP A 212 17.99 0.23 -7.10
C ASP A 212 16.51 -0.03 -7.41
N VAL A 213 15.61 0.90 -7.00
CA VAL A 213 14.20 0.87 -7.35
C VAL A 213 13.79 2.20 -7.97
N LEU A 214 13.31 2.18 -9.20
CA LEU A 214 12.69 3.34 -9.86
C LEU A 214 11.20 3.35 -9.52
N PHE A 215 10.74 4.41 -8.87
CA PHE A 215 9.30 4.65 -8.65
C PHE A 215 8.77 5.64 -9.68
N VAL A 216 7.68 5.28 -10.35
CA VAL A 216 6.99 6.12 -11.35
C VAL A 216 5.50 6.11 -11.01
N SER A 217 4.88 7.27 -10.88
CA SER A 217 3.46 7.40 -10.55
C SER A 217 2.74 8.38 -11.46
N LEU A 218 1.60 7.94 -12.03
CA LEU A 218 0.65 8.77 -12.77
C LEU A 218 -0.60 8.93 -11.89
N HIS A 219 -0.91 10.14 -11.46
CA HIS A 219 -1.96 10.35 -10.45
C HIS A 219 -2.61 11.74 -10.59
N GLY A 220 -3.72 11.95 -9.89
CA GLY A 220 -4.36 13.25 -9.77
C GLY A 220 -3.46 14.26 -9.05
N ASP A 221 -3.51 15.52 -9.46
CA ASP A 221 -2.67 16.60 -8.93
C ASP A 221 -2.81 16.70 -7.39
N PRO A 222 -1.72 16.54 -6.61
CA PRO A 222 -1.77 16.57 -5.15
C PRO A 222 -2.20 17.92 -4.57
N CYS A 223 -2.21 18.99 -5.37
CA CYS A 223 -2.80 20.27 -4.93
C CYS A 223 -4.31 20.17 -4.69
N THR A 224 -5.00 19.19 -5.29
CA THR A 224 -6.46 19.00 -5.20
C THR A 224 -6.86 17.61 -4.76
N GLU A 225 -5.98 16.61 -4.92
CA GLU A 225 -6.27 15.21 -4.69
C GLU A 225 -5.44 14.63 -3.54
N TYR A 226 -6.02 13.66 -2.84
CA TYR A 226 -5.33 12.91 -1.80
C TYR A 226 -4.07 12.23 -2.35
N PRO A 227 -2.94 12.16 -1.65
CA PRO A 227 -2.72 12.49 -0.23
C PRO A 227 -2.29 13.96 0.03
N PHE A 228 -2.40 14.85 -0.92
CA PHE A 228 -2.19 16.32 -0.89
C PHE A 228 -0.75 16.78 -0.67
N TYR A 229 0.03 16.10 0.17
CA TYR A 229 1.33 16.59 0.67
C TYR A 229 2.54 15.92 -0.01
N LEU A 230 2.31 15.00 -0.94
CA LEU A 230 3.36 14.27 -1.66
C LEU A 230 2.85 13.91 -3.07
N GLY A 231 3.77 13.79 -4.05
CA GLY A 231 3.45 13.47 -5.42
C GLY A 231 3.64 14.63 -6.39
N HIS A 232 4.36 15.68 -5.96
CA HIS A 232 4.66 16.82 -6.83
C HIS A 232 5.73 16.43 -7.87
N ALA A 233 5.67 17.08 -9.06
CA ALA A 233 6.55 16.74 -10.18
C ALA A 233 8.04 17.06 -9.92
N ASP A 234 8.33 17.92 -8.96
CA ASP A 234 9.69 18.29 -8.55
C ASP A 234 10.29 17.35 -7.50
N GLU A 235 9.54 16.37 -7.01
CA GLU A 235 10.03 15.32 -6.12
C GLU A 235 10.68 14.21 -6.96
N THR A 236 12.02 14.26 -7.07
CA THR A 236 12.80 13.41 -8.00
C THR A 236 13.63 12.33 -7.27
N GLY A 237 13.55 12.25 -5.95
CA GLY A 237 14.38 11.42 -5.10
C GLY A 237 15.34 12.24 -4.25
N ALA A 238 16.12 11.60 -3.41
CA ALA A 238 17.12 12.23 -2.56
C ALA A 238 18.40 11.36 -2.44
N GLY A 239 19.55 12.00 -2.24
CA GLY A 239 20.81 11.28 -2.04
C GLY A 239 21.12 10.32 -3.18
N ALA A 240 21.30 9.02 -2.87
CA ALA A 240 21.53 7.98 -3.88
C ALA A 240 20.31 7.77 -4.80
N GLY A 241 19.10 8.09 -4.34
CA GLY A 241 17.85 7.96 -5.08
C GLY A 241 17.51 9.13 -5.99
N GLU A 242 18.39 10.14 -6.09
CA GLU A 242 18.16 11.29 -6.98
C GLU A 242 17.94 10.85 -8.44
N GLY A 243 16.81 11.26 -9.02
CA GLY A 243 16.37 10.85 -10.35
C GLY A 243 15.78 9.43 -10.41
N PHE A 244 15.49 8.76 -9.28
CA PHE A 244 14.81 7.47 -9.23
C PHE A 244 13.34 7.58 -8.80
N THR A 245 12.81 8.78 -8.66
CA THR A 245 11.38 9.06 -8.53
C THR A 245 10.93 9.90 -9.74
N LEU A 246 9.77 9.56 -10.31
CA LEU A 246 9.12 10.32 -11.38
C LEU A 246 7.63 10.43 -11.10
N ASN A 247 7.18 11.61 -10.75
CA ASN A 247 5.77 11.95 -10.55
C ASN A 247 5.20 12.65 -11.77
N LEU A 248 4.07 12.18 -12.25
CA LEU A 248 3.32 12.71 -13.39
C LEU A 248 1.91 13.10 -12.93
N PRO A 249 1.77 14.22 -12.16
CA PRO A 249 0.48 14.68 -11.69
C PRO A 249 -0.38 15.20 -12.83
N LEU A 250 -1.65 14.83 -12.86
CA LEU A 250 -2.61 15.23 -13.87
C LEU A 250 -3.69 16.10 -13.22
N PRO A 251 -3.92 17.32 -13.70
CA PRO A 251 -4.98 18.20 -13.23
C PRO A 251 -6.38 17.55 -13.38
N ALA A 252 -7.30 17.90 -12.49
CA ALA A 252 -8.70 17.46 -12.61
C ALA A 252 -9.27 17.83 -13.98
N GLY A 253 -10.00 16.90 -14.62
CA GLY A 253 -10.56 17.10 -15.95
C GLY A 253 -9.57 16.87 -17.11
N SER A 254 -8.36 16.37 -16.85
CA SER A 254 -7.44 15.98 -17.90
C SER A 254 -8.06 14.95 -18.84
N PRO A 255 -7.93 15.12 -20.18
CA PRO A 255 -8.44 14.16 -21.14
C PRO A 255 -7.61 12.87 -21.12
N ALA A 256 -8.21 11.76 -21.59
CA ALA A 256 -7.53 10.46 -21.64
C ALA A 256 -6.20 10.50 -22.45
N CYS A 257 -6.07 11.34 -23.49
CA CYS A 257 -4.82 11.46 -24.22
C CYS A 257 -3.68 11.99 -23.33
N ALA A 258 -3.93 12.94 -22.43
CA ALA A 258 -2.90 13.42 -21.49
C ALA A 258 -2.42 12.31 -20.54
N TRP A 259 -3.31 11.40 -20.13
CA TRP A 259 -2.92 10.24 -19.35
C TRP A 259 -2.07 9.26 -20.17
N PHE A 260 -2.40 9.01 -21.43
CA PHE A 260 -1.58 8.18 -22.32
C PHE A 260 -0.23 8.79 -22.64
N ASP A 261 -0.15 10.12 -22.84
CA ASP A 261 1.11 10.83 -23.02
C ASP A 261 2.01 10.70 -21.79
N ALA A 262 1.43 10.81 -20.57
CA ALA A 262 2.15 10.58 -19.33
C ALA A 262 2.63 9.12 -19.20
N LEU A 263 1.80 8.13 -19.61
CA LEU A 263 2.19 6.73 -19.61
C LEU A 263 3.35 6.45 -20.57
N GLU A 264 3.38 7.08 -21.75
CA GLU A 264 4.50 6.95 -22.69
C GLU A 264 5.81 7.52 -22.09
N VAL A 265 5.75 8.65 -21.40
CA VAL A 265 6.89 9.21 -20.66
C VAL A 265 7.37 8.25 -19.58
N ALA A 266 6.45 7.65 -18.81
CA ALA A 266 6.75 6.65 -17.79
C ALA A 266 7.44 5.42 -18.38
N CYS A 267 6.89 4.84 -19.44
CA CYS A 267 7.47 3.69 -20.14
C CYS A 267 8.86 3.96 -20.70
N ALA A 268 9.05 5.14 -21.33
CA ALA A 268 10.34 5.57 -21.85
C ALA A 268 11.39 5.77 -20.73
N ARG A 269 10.95 6.21 -19.54
CA ARG A 269 11.83 6.35 -18.38
C ARG A 269 12.27 4.99 -17.84
N MET A 270 11.34 4.05 -17.70
CA MET A 270 11.64 2.69 -17.26
C MET A 270 12.60 1.97 -18.23
N ALA A 271 12.35 2.06 -19.54
CA ALA A 271 13.20 1.43 -20.55
C ALA A 271 14.66 1.95 -20.57
N ARG A 272 14.88 3.22 -20.17
CA ARG A 272 16.23 3.81 -20.12
C ARG A 272 17.01 3.45 -18.85
N ARG A 273 16.33 3.01 -17.79
CA ARG A 273 16.93 2.72 -16.49
C ARG A 273 16.88 1.24 -16.11
N GLY A 274 16.19 0.41 -16.91
CA GLY A 274 16.04 -1.02 -16.77
C GLY A 274 17.20 -1.89 -17.30
#